data_18dfb7d6dddd743c4a23096bf9db1400
#
_entry.id   18dfb7d6dddd743c4a23096bf9db1400
#
_cell.length_a   1.000
_cell.length_b   1.000
_cell.length_c   1.000
_cell.angle_alpha   90.00
_cell.angle_beta   90.00
_cell.angle_gamma   90.00
#
_symmetry.space_group_name_H-M   'P 1'
#
loop_
_entity.id
_entity.type
_entity.pdbx_description
1 polymer ?
#
loop_
_entity_poly.entity_id
_entity_poly.type
_entity_poly.pdbx_seq_one_letter_code
_entity_poly.pdbx_strand_id
1 'polypeptide(L)'
;ERTGKKFDIVFCGKETTDFASGQVGTILAKELSAPVTADVVDITAGEGKVTVKQETEEGYCMIESGLPCVVAVNKPEYDPRYPTIKSKMAARKKPIEELAAEEAGSAQVEVLRVYAPAKRAAGVKIKAEDPAEAVSQALAMMSEAKAI
;
A
#
# COMPACT_ATOMS: atom_id res chain seq x y z
N GLU A 1 -15.86 18.73 -9.79
CA GLU A 1 -16.37 20.02 -10.31
C GLU A 1 -16.00 20.26 -11.77
N ARG A 2 -14.76 20.00 -12.21
CA ARG A 2 -14.28 20.24 -13.59
C ARG A 2 -15.04 19.49 -14.69
N THR A 3 -15.50 18.27 -14.44
CA THR A 3 -16.23 17.48 -15.42
C THR A 3 -17.75 17.62 -15.32
N GLY A 4 -18.24 18.23 -14.24
CA GLY A 4 -19.67 18.27 -13.91
C GLY A 4 -20.29 16.88 -13.64
N LYS A 5 -19.46 15.82 -13.60
CA LYS A 5 -19.88 14.44 -13.37
C LYS A 5 -19.44 13.98 -11.98
N LYS A 6 -20.30 13.24 -11.30
CA LYS A 6 -19.93 12.51 -10.07
C LYS A 6 -19.25 11.21 -10.49
N PHE A 7 -18.29 10.79 -9.70
CA PHE A 7 -17.62 9.49 -9.85
C PHE A 7 -18.24 8.50 -8.87
N ASP A 8 -18.51 7.30 -9.36
CA ASP A 8 -19.09 6.24 -8.53
C ASP A 8 -18.02 5.45 -7.78
N ILE A 9 -16.82 5.33 -8.35
CA ILE A 9 -15.69 4.61 -7.74
C ILE A 9 -14.45 5.48 -7.81
N VAL A 10 -13.74 5.59 -6.68
CA VAL A 10 -12.42 6.23 -6.58
C VAL A 10 -11.39 5.15 -6.29
N PHE A 11 -10.43 4.99 -7.19
CA PHE A 11 -9.32 4.06 -7.01
C PHE A 11 -8.12 4.76 -6.36
N CYS A 12 -7.61 4.17 -5.30
CA CYS A 12 -6.35 4.54 -4.66
C CYS A 12 -5.39 3.35 -4.71
N GLY A 13 -4.08 3.61 -4.65
CA GLY A 13 -3.12 2.56 -4.36
C GLY A 13 -3.20 2.14 -2.89
N LYS A 14 -2.73 0.93 -2.57
CA LYS A 14 -2.63 0.44 -1.18
C LYS A 14 -1.82 1.39 -0.33
N GLU A 15 -0.60 1.69 -0.76
CA GLU A 15 0.37 2.49 -0.02
C GLU A 15 1.45 3.08 -0.94
N THR A 16 2.20 4.05 -0.44
CA THR A 16 3.36 4.60 -1.14
C THR A 16 4.62 3.81 -0.81
N THR A 17 5.57 3.74 -1.76
CA THR A 17 6.81 2.98 -1.61
C THR A 17 7.74 3.55 -0.53
N ASP A 18 7.65 4.84 -0.25
CA ASP A 18 8.52 5.56 0.69
C ASP A 18 8.08 5.41 2.15
N PHE A 19 6.83 5.70 2.47
CA PHE A 19 6.32 5.68 3.84
C PHE A 19 5.44 4.48 4.18
N ALA A 20 4.87 3.81 3.17
CA ALA A 20 4.00 2.63 3.34
C ALA A 20 2.89 2.82 4.41
N SER A 21 2.35 4.04 4.52
CA SER A 21 1.36 4.37 5.57
C SER A 21 -0.04 3.84 5.28
N GLY A 22 -0.40 3.60 4.02
CA GLY A 22 -1.71 3.05 3.61
C GLY A 22 -2.93 3.92 3.95
N GLN A 23 -2.74 5.20 4.22
CA GLN A 23 -3.78 6.06 4.80
C GLN A 23 -4.61 6.85 3.77
N VAL A 24 -4.07 7.10 2.58
CA VAL A 24 -4.68 8.02 1.60
C VAL A 24 -6.10 7.61 1.23
N GLY A 25 -6.33 6.35 0.87
CA GLY A 25 -7.67 5.87 0.50
C GLY A 25 -8.67 5.98 1.64
N THR A 26 -8.27 5.66 2.86
CA THR A 26 -9.12 5.70 4.05
C THR A 26 -9.49 7.14 4.45
N ILE A 27 -8.51 8.05 4.44
CA ILE A 27 -8.75 9.46 4.75
C ILE A 27 -9.66 10.09 3.69
N LEU A 28 -9.38 9.82 2.40
CA LEU A 28 -10.20 10.31 1.30
C LEU A 28 -11.65 9.82 1.41
N ALA A 29 -11.86 8.54 1.73
CA ALA A 29 -13.18 7.98 1.94
C ALA A 29 -13.93 8.66 3.09
N LYS A 30 -13.23 8.97 4.17
CA LYS A 30 -13.78 9.73 5.30
C LYS A 30 -14.24 11.11 4.89
N GLU A 31 -13.41 11.84 4.14
CA GLU A 31 -13.74 13.18 3.65
C GLU A 31 -14.92 13.17 2.67
N LEU A 32 -15.00 12.14 1.83
CA LEU A 32 -16.10 11.94 0.89
C LEU A 32 -17.37 11.34 1.54
N SER A 33 -17.32 10.95 2.80
CA SER A 33 -18.39 10.20 3.49
C SER A 33 -18.81 8.95 2.71
N ALA A 34 -17.85 8.25 2.13
CA ALA A 34 -18.04 7.06 1.28
C ALA A 34 -17.47 5.81 1.97
N PRO A 35 -18.02 4.62 1.71
CA PRO A 35 -17.43 3.36 2.16
C PRO A 35 -16.06 3.14 1.49
N VAL A 36 -15.16 2.45 2.19
CA VAL A 36 -13.82 2.11 1.70
C VAL A 36 -13.51 0.63 1.90
N THR A 37 -12.86 0.02 0.91
CA THR A 37 -12.25 -1.31 1.05
C THR A 37 -10.79 -1.22 0.62
N ALA A 38 -9.89 -1.64 1.51
CA ALA A 38 -8.46 -1.71 1.25
C ALA A 38 -8.04 -3.14 0.83
N ASP A 39 -6.78 -3.27 0.38
CA ASP A 39 -6.17 -4.56 -0.02
C ASP A 39 -6.97 -5.32 -1.09
N VAL A 40 -7.57 -4.59 -2.01
CA VAL A 40 -8.41 -5.17 -3.08
C VAL A 40 -7.54 -5.67 -4.21
N VAL A 41 -7.72 -6.93 -4.60
CA VAL A 41 -6.99 -7.63 -5.69
C VAL A 41 -7.86 -7.86 -6.92
N ASP A 42 -9.18 -7.86 -6.78
CA ASP A 42 -10.12 -7.98 -7.89
C ASP A 42 -11.41 -7.21 -7.62
N ILE A 43 -12.07 -6.74 -8.69
CA ILE A 43 -13.26 -5.92 -8.59
C ILE A 43 -14.25 -6.22 -9.72
N THR A 44 -15.51 -6.38 -9.37
CA THR A 44 -16.62 -6.55 -10.31
C THR A 44 -17.66 -5.46 -10.04
N ALA A 45 -17.90 -4.61 -11.03
CA ALA A 45 -18.94 -3.58 -10.96
C ALA A 45 -20.30 -4.13 -11.40
N GLY A 46 -21.33 -3.78 -10.68
CA GLY A 46 -22.73 -4.07 -10.98
C GLY A 46 -23.59 -2.80 -10.95
N GLU A 47 -24.90 -2.96 -11.09
CA GLU A 47 -25.83 -1.83 -10.99
C GLU A 47 -25.94 -1.36 -9.53
N GLY A 48 -25.47 -0.12 -9.29
CA GLY A 48 -25.54 0.54 -7.97
C GLY A 48 -24.63 -0.04 -6.88
N LYS A 49 -23.83 -1.05 -7.19
CA LYS A 49 -22.94 -1.70 -6.25
C LYS A 49 -21.67 -2.23 -6.90
N VAL A 50 -20.68 -2.53 -6.08
CA VAL A 50 -19.44 -3.17 -6.47
C VAL A 50 -19.14 -4.34 -5.54
N THR A 51 -18.67 -5.44 -6.11
CA THR A 51 -18.15 -6.58 -5.37
C THR A 51 -16.65 -6.62 -5.52
N VAL A 52 -15.93 -6.62 -4.42
CA VAL A 52 -14.47 -6.62 -4.39
C VAL A 52 -13.94 -7.86 -3.69
N LYS A 53 -12.80 -8.39 -4.16
CA LYS A 53 -12.04 -9.44 -3.51
C LYS A 53 -10.92 -8.77 -2.71
N GLN A 54 -11.03 -8.83 -1.39
CA GLN A 54 -10.04 -8.30 -0.47
C GLN A 54 -9.09 -9.41 -0.03
N GLU A 55 -7.79 -9.13 -0.06
CA GLU A 55 -6.77 -9.99 0.52
C GLU A 55 -6.67 -9.78 2.04
N THR A 56 -6.58 -10.87 2.79
CA THR A 56 -6.41 -10.87 4.24
C THR A 56 -5.27 -11.81 4.62
N GLU A 57 -4.82 -11.78 5.88
CA GLU A 57 -3.77 -12.70 6.37
C GLU A 57 -4.19 -14.18 6.30
N GLU A 58 -5.49 -14.47 6.40
CA GLU A 58 -6.03 -15.84 6.36
C GLU A 58 -6.50 -16.27 4.96
N GLY A 59 -6.49 -15.37 3.98
CA GLY A 59 -6.96 -15.65 2.62
C GLY A 59 -7.69 -14.48 1.97
N TYR A 60 -8.92 -14.68 1.50
CA TYR A 60 -9.68 -13.67 0.79
C TYR A 60 -11.09 -13.51 1.33
N CYS A 61 -11.57 -12.27 1.36
CA CYS A 61 -12.96 -11.92 1.62
C CYS A 61 -13.61 -11.34 0.37
N MET A 62 -14.88 -11.70 0.13
CA MET A 62 -15.71 -11.04 -0.89
C MET A 62 -16.57 -10.01 -0.19
N ILE A 63 -16.43 -8.75 -0.58
CA ILE A 63 -17.13 -7.62 0.04
C ILE A 63 -18.00 -6.94 -1.02
N GLU A 64 -19.26 -6.73 -0.70
CA GLU A 64 -20.18 -5.94 -1.51
C GLU A 64 -20.30 -4.54 -0.89
N SER A 65 -20.13 -3.51 -1.71
CA SER A 65 -20.22 -2.10 -1.31
C SER A 65 -21.16 -1.34 -2.22
N GLY A 66 -21.94 -0.43 -1.64
CA GLY A 66 -22.75 0.54 -2.38
C GLY A 66 -21.88 1.63 -3.00
N LEU A 67 -22.44 2.28 -4.02
CA LEU A 67 -21.81 3.42 -4.70
C LEU A 67 -22.33 4.76 -4.16
N PRO A 68 -21.51 5.82 -4.09
CA PRO A 68 -20.08 5.87 -4.44
C PRO A 68 -19.20 5.22 -3.38
N CYS A 69 -18.05 4.66 -3.78
CA CYS A 69 -17.10 4.03 -2.87
C CYS A 69 -15.64 4.34 -3.23
N VAL A 70 -14.75 4.12 -2.25
CA VAL A 70 -13.31 4.20 -2.42
C VAL A 70 -12.72 2.80 -2.34
N VAL A 71 -11.83 2.46 -3.26
CA VAL A 71 -11.17 1.16 -3.32
C VAL A 71 -9.67 1.36 -3.35
N ALA A 72 -8.97 0.86 -2.32
CA ALA A 72 -7.52 0.86 -2.29
C ALA A 72 -7.00 -0.49 -2.80
N VAL A 73 -6.37 -0.44 -3.99
CA VAL A 73 -5.96 -1.64 -4.71
C VAL A 73 -4.57 -2.10 -4.34
N ASN A 74 -4.43 -3.41 -4.12
CA ASN A 74 -3.18 -4.11 -4.00
C ASN A 74 -2.76 -4.64 -5.38
N LYS A 75 -1.67 -5.43 -5.46
CA LYS A 75 -1.24 -6.03 -6.71
C LYS A 75 -2.30 -7.01 -7.22
N PRO A 76 -2.87 -6.78 -8.42
CA PRO A 76 -3.84 -7.70 -9.00
C PRO A 76 -3.17 -8.98 -9.53
N GLU A 77 -3.95 -10.03 -9.73
CA GLU A 77 -3.47 -11.30 -10.26
C GLU A 77 -3.17 -11.25 -11.77
N TYR A 78 -3.70 -10.25 -12.49
CA TYR A 78 -3.49 -10.11 -13.94
C TYR A 78 -2.22 -9.31 -14.27
N ASP A 79 -1.65 -9.59 -15.43
CA ASP A 79 -0.48 -8.87 -15.94
C ASP A 79 -0.83 -7.44 -16.38
N PRO A 80 -0.02 -6.44 -16.02
CA PRO A 80 -0.23 -5.07 -16.45
C PRO A 80 -0.01 -4.93 -17.97
N ARG A 81 -0.80 -4.06 -18.59
CA ARG A 81 -0.64 -3.72 -20.01
C ARG A 81 0.59 -2.84 -20.22
N TYR A 82 1.63 -3.39 -20.82
CA TYR A 82 2.84 -2.63 -21.13
C TYR A 82 2.61 -1.64 -22.28
N PRO A 83 3.16 -0.41 -22.17
CA PRO A 83 2.99 0.60 -23.21
C PRO A 83 3.77 0.24 -24.48
N THR A 84 3.10 0.30 -25.64
CA THR A 84 3.71 0.15 -26.96
C THR A 84 4.42 1.45 -27.38
N ILE A 85 5.27 1.39 -28.41
CA ILE A 85 5.93 2.58 -28.98
C ILE A 85 4.89 3.62 -29.43
N LYS A 86 3.81 3.18 -30.09
CA LYS A 86 2.73 4.05 -30.55
C LYS A 86 2.02 4.75 -29.39
N SER A 87 1.70 4.03 -28.31
CA SER A 87 1.04 4.62 -27.14
C SER A 87 1.95 5.59 -26.38
N LYS A 88 3.27 5.30 -26.28
CA LYS A 88 4.26 6.22 -25.70
C LYS A 88 4.34 7.52 -26.49
N MET A 89 4.39 7.45 -27.83
CA MET A 89 4.42 8.63 -28.69
C MET A 89 3.11 9.45 -28.57
N ALA A 90 1.96 8.79 -28.52
CA ALA A 90 0.68 9.45 -28.34
C ALA A 90 0.59 10.14 -26.95
N ALA A 91 1.08 9.50 -25.90
CA ALA A 91 1.09 10.08 -24.56
C ALA A 91 1.97 11.35 -24.45
N ARG A 92 3.14 11.37 -25.13
CA ARG A 92 4.03 12.55 -25.16
C ARG A 92 3.41 13.79 -25.81
N LYS A 93 2.41 13.61 -26.67
CA LYS A 93 1.71 14.69 -27.35
C LYS A 93 0.51 15.23 -26.57
N LYS A 94 0.11 14.57 -25.47
CA LYS A 94 -1.00 15.05 -24.66
C LYS A 94 -0.58 16.26 -23.83
N PRO A 95 -1.40 17.32 -23.78
CA PRO A 95 -1.13 18.44 -22.90
C PRO A 95 -1.21 17.98 -21.43
N ILE A 96 -0.30 18.48 -20.62
CA ILE A 96 -0.34 18.35 -19.16
C ILE A 96 -0.97 19.65 -18.66
N GLU A 97 -2.09 19.52 -17.96
CA GLU A 97 -2.77 20.66 -17.39
C GLU A 97 -2.23 20.91 -15.98
N GLU A 98 -1.66 22.10 -15.75
CA GLU A 98 -1.16 22.51 -14.44
C GLU A 98 -2.26 23.24 -13.68
N LEU A 99 -2.57 22.79 -12.48
CA LEU A 99 -3.54 23.42 -11.58
C LEU A 99 -2.79 23.95 -10.35
N ALA A 100 -3.03 25.19 -10.01
CA ALA A 100 -2.60 25.70 -8.74
C ALA A 100 -3.38 24.99 -7.62
N ALA A 101 -2.69 24.41 -6.66
CA ALA A 101 -3.33 23.93 -5.44
C ALA A 101 -3.78 25.15 -4.62
N GLU A 102 -5.01 25.10 -4.10
CA GLU A 102 -5.40 26.00 -3.01
C GLU A 102 -4.49 25.72 -1.81
N GLU A 103 -4.24 26.75 -0.99
CA GLU A 103 -3.32 26.62 0.14
C GLU A 103 -3.65 25.38 0.98
N ALA A 104 -2.75 24.44 1.00
CA ALA A 104 -2.82 23.34 1.94
C ALA A 104 -2.71 23.91 3.36
N GLY A 105 -3.54 23.44 4.27
CA GLY A 105 -3.44 23.82 5.68
C GLY A 105 -2.01 23.62 6.21
N SER A 106 -1.64 24.35 7.25
CA SER A 106 -0.31 24.25 7.86
C SER A 106 -0.02 22.82 8.30
N ALA A 107 1.20 22.33 8.02
CA ALA A 107 1.63 21.03 8.49
C ALA A 107 1.56 20.94 10.02
N GLN A 108 0.91 19.89 10.53
CA GLN A 108 0.80 19.63 11.97
C GLN A 108 2.08 18.96 12.53
N VAL A 109 2.97 18.53 11.64
CA VAL A 109 4.18 17.76 11.96
C VAL A 109 5.38 18.38 11.28
N GLU A 110 6.47 18.57 12.03
CA GLU A 110 7.77 19.03 11.53
C GLU A 110 8.76 17.86 11.47
N VAL A 111 9.44 17.70 10.35
CA VAL A 111 10.52 16.71 10.19
C VAL A 111 11.81 17.32 10.77
N LEU A 112 12.17 16.94 11.99
CA LEU A 112 13.36 17.45 12.66
C LEU A 112 14.66 16.90 12.08
N ARG A 113 14.67 15.63 11.65
CA ARG A 113 15.88 14.96 11.17
C ARG A 113 15.55 13.73 10.31
N VAL A 114 16.28 13.57 9.23
CA VAL A 114 16.31 12.33 8.43
C VAL A 114 17.71 11.74 8.52
N TYR A 115 17.83 10.46 8.87
CA TYR A 115 19.12 9.77 8.99
C TYR A 115 19.00 8.31 8.61
N ALA A 116 20.12 7.73 8.16
CA ALA A 116 20.18 6.30 7.93
C ALA A 116 20.27 5.56 9.28
N PRO A 117 19.51 4.47 9.49
CA PRO A 117 19.64 3.68 10.70
C PRO A 117 21.06 3.07 10.80
N ALA A 118 21.50 2.83 12.02
CA ALA A 118 22.77 2.15 12.25
C ALA A 118 22.79 0.78 11.56
N LYS A 119 23.88 0.45 10.91
CA LYS A 119 24.05 -0.87 10.31
C LYS A 119 23.96 -1.94 11.38
N ARG A 120 23.17 -2.99 11.14
CA ARG A 120 23.14 -4.14 12.04
C ARG A 120 24.52 -4.80 12.08
N ALA A 121 24.96 -5.19 13.25
CA ALA A 121 26.15 -6.01 13.41
C ALA A 121 25.96 -7.37 12.71
N ALA A 122 27.05 -7.96 12.27
CA ALA A 122 27.01 -9.32 11.73
C ALA A 122 26.46 -10.29 12.80
N GLY A 123 25.60 -11.21 12.39
CA GLY A 123 25.12 -12.25 13.29
C GLY A 123 26.25 -13.19 13.73
N VAL A 124 26.05 -13.86 14.86
CA VAL A 124 26.98 -14.87 15.36
C VAL A 124 26.73 -16.19 14.61
N LYS A 125 27.81 -16.78 14.11
CA LYS A 125 27.80 -18.12 13.51
C LYS A 125 28.43 -19.09 14.48
N ILE A 126 27.63 -20.00 15.01
CA ILE A 126 28.11 -21.06 15.89
C ILE A 126 28.63 -22.22 15.03
N LYS A 127 29.85 -22.62 15.24
CA LYS A 127 30.48 -23.79 14.61
C LYS A 127 30.88 -24.77 15.70
N ALA A 128 30.11 -25.84 15.86
CA ALA A 128 30.42 -26.93 16.75
C ALA A 128 30.41 -28.23 15.93
N GLU A 129 31.21 -29.23 16.32
CA GLU A 129 31.25 -30.53 15.67
C GLU A 129 30.00 -31.34 16.00
N ASP A 130 29.43 -31.16 17.19
CA ASP A 130 28.18 -31.75 17.62
C ASP A 130 27.01 -30.75 17.47
N PRO A 131 25.95 -31.12 16.71
CA PRO A 131 24.74 -30.31 16.59
C PRO A 131 24.07 -29.97 17.93
N ALA A 132 24.10 -30.89 18.91
CA ALA A 132 23.50 -30.66 20.23
C ALA A 132 24.26 -29.55 21.00
N GLU A 133 25.56 -29.50 20.89
CA GLU A 133 26.36 -28.42 21.46
C GLU A 133 26.07 -27.08 20.80
N ALA A 134 25.95 -27.04 19.47
CA ALA A 134 25.59 -25.82 18.73
C ALA A 134 24.25 -25.26 19.16
N VAL A 135 23.24 -26.12 19.33
CA VAL A 135 21.90 -25.74 19.81
C VAL A 135 21.96 -25.20 21.24
N SER A 136 22.72 -25.88 22.13
CA SER A 136 22.85 -25.44 23.52
C SER A 136 23.48 -24.05 23.61
N GLN A 137 24.55 -23.80 22.84
CA GLN A 137 25.19 -22.47 22.78
C GLN A 137 24.22 -21.41 22.20
N ALA A 138 23.45 -21.73 21.16
CA ALA A 138 22.47 -20.81 20.59
C ALA A 138 21.41 -20.42 21.63
N LEU A 139 20.84 -21.39 22.34
CA LEU A 139 19.83 -21.14 23.36
C LEU A 139 20.38 -20.28 24.50
N ALA A 140 21.60 -20.55 24.95
CA ALA A 140 22.26 -19.75 26.00
C ALA A 140 22.41 -18.27 25.57
N MET A 141 22.86 -18.04 24.33
CA MET A 141 23.00 -16.69 23.78
C MET A 141 21.64 -15.97 23.60
N MET A 142 20.61 -16.69 23.16
CA MET A 142 19.27 -16.13 23.02
C MET A 142 18.65 -15.77 24.37
N SER A 143 18.87 -16.59 25.38
CA SER A 143 18.43 -16.32 26.76
C SER A 143 19.16 -15.12 27.37
N GLU A 144 20.50 -15.02 27.18
CA GLU A 144 21.25 -13.86 27.62
C GLU A 144 20.82 -12.56 26.95
N ALA A 145 20.49 -12.64 25.64
CA ALA A 145 19.94 -11.52 24.89
C ALA A 145 18.46 -11.22 25.19
N LYS A 146 17.81 -12.00 26.08
CA LYS A 146 16.37 -11.91 26.39
C LYS A 146 15.48 -12.02 25.14
N ALA A 147 15.90 -12.83 24.18
CA ALA A 147 15.14 -13.10 22.96
C ALA A 147 14.16 -14.28 23.15
N ILE A 148 14.39 -15.10 24.17
CA ILE A 148 13.53 -16.19 24.65
C ILE A 148 13.51 -16.18 26.18
#